data_3217d74b0cec5878f056ac64d8e6cb0b
#
_entry.id   3217d74b0cec5878f056ac64d8e6cb0b
#
_cell.length_a   1.000
_cell.length_b   1.000
_cell.length_c   1.000
_cell.angle_alpha   90.00
_cell.angle_beta   90.00
_cell.angle_gamma   90.00
#
_symmetry.space_group_name_H-M   'P 1'
#
loop_
_entity.id
_entity.type
_entity.pdbx_description
1 polymer ?
#
loop_
_entity_poly.entity_id
_entity_poly.type
_entity_poly.pdbx_seq_one_letter_code
_entity_poly.pdbx_strand_id
1 'polypeptide(L)'
;MIRRTLPLLISLIAVAAPGALLAADITAREITQALFKAKDGEPVDLAGKDLQFLDLAGLDFKGARLDGADLYGVDLTDAKLVGSTVKNARLDRATLIRADFSGADLTKSTLLRPTVYTDLSAEYGDAPRFTGARLVEVRVMAQLDGADFKGADLTGADFSPHEFRPGQGTISTLMKNLLRSCDFTDAKLRGADLRHAVLTFARFTNADLRSANLSKTDLSRADLTGADMTGADLSEADLDGAVLTGVKGLDTVKGLAHAVNLDRAVR
;
A
#
# COMPACT_ATOMS: atom_id res chain seq x y z
N MET A 1 -4.93 -3.41 -83.00
CA MET A 1 -5.77 -3.60 -81.80
C MET A 1 -4.91 -4.17 -80.69
N ILE A 2 -4.45 -3.31 -79.78
CA ILE A 2 -3.58 -3.72 -78.66
C ILE A 2 -4.45 -3.68 -77.40
N ARG A 3 -4.72 -4.86 -76.81
CA ARG A 3 -5.41 -4.99 -75.52
C ARG A 3 -4.39 -4.78 -74.39
N ARG A 4 -4.56 -3.66 -73.67
CA ARG A 4 -3.84 -3.43 -72.41
C ARG A 4 -4.57 -4.14 -71.27
N THR A 5 -3.94 -5.08 -70.65
CA THR A 5 -4.36 -5.70 -69.40
C THR A 5 -3.87 -4.86 -68.22
N LEU A 6 -4.80 -4.37 -67.40
CA LEU A 6 -4.50 -3.71 -66.13
C LEU A 6 -4.18 -4.74 -65.07
N PRO A 7 -3.14 -4.58 -64.24
CA PRO A 7 -2.93 -5.47 -63.11
C PRO A 7 -3.85 -5.05 -61.96
N LEU A 8 -4.56 -6.04 -61.41
CA LEU A 8 -5.39 -5.92 -60.23
C LEU A 8 -4.46 -5.80 -59.00
N LEU A 9 -4.40 -4.60 -58.38
CA LEU A 9 -3.73 -4.44 -57.08
C LEU A 9 -4.65 -5.03 -56.01
N ILE A 10 -4.27 -6.21 -55.49
CA ILE A 10 -4.87 -6.75 -54.25
C ILE A 10 -4.20 -6.05 -53.07
N SER A 11 -4.89 -5.10 -52.45
CA SER A 11 -4.45 -4.50 -51.18
C SER A 11 -4.66 -5.51 -50.09
N LEU A 12 -3.55 -6.04 -49.56
CA LEU A 12 -3.55 -6.88 -48.35
C LEU A 12 -3.87 -5.99 -47.15
N ILE A 13 -5.11 -6.02 -46.70
CA ILE A 13 -5.50 -5.42 -45.43
C ILE A 13 -4.88 -6.31 -44.33
N ALA A 14 -3.79 -5.86 -43.73
CA ALA A 14 -3.25 -6.46 -42.52
C ALA A 14 -4.29 -6.26 -41.41
N VAL A 15 -5.03 -7.31 -41.09
CA VAL A 15 -5.82 -7.37 -39.87
C VAL A 15 -4.82 -7.38 -38.70
N ALA A 16 -4.71 -6.25 -38.00
CA ALA A 16 -3.96 -6.20 -36.75
C ALA A 16 -4.55 -7.24 -35.80
N ALA A 17 -3.77 -8.21 -35.40
CA ALA A 17 -4.16 -9.15 -34.37
C ALA A 17 -4.57 -8.38 -33.09
N PRO A 18 -5.64 -8.80 -32.39
CA PRO A 18 -5.99 -8.22 -31.11
C PRO A 18 -4.79 -8.37 -30.19
N GLY A 19 -4.42 -7.27 -29.49
CA GLY A 19 -3.19 -7.11 -28.75
C GLY A 19 -2.74 -8.38 -28.05
N ALA A 20 -1.53 -8.83 -28.33
CA ALA A 20 -0.89 -9.86 -27.54
C ALA A 20 -0.92 -9.37 -26.09
N LEU A 21 -1.59 -10.11 -25.20
CA LEU A 21 -1.32 -9.99 -23.78
C LEU A 21 0.20 -10.16 -23.66
N LEU A 22 0.90 -9.11 -23.22
CA LEU A 22 2.32 -9.23 -22.89
C LEU A 22 2.39 -10.33 -21.84
N ALA A 23 2.96 -11.45 -22.20
CA ALA A 23 3.20 -12.55 -21.26
C ALA A 23 4.23 -12.04 -20.23
N ALA A 24 4.06 -12.40 -18.97
CA ALA A 24 5.06 -12.13 -17.95
C ALA A 24 6.46 -12.56 -18.41
N ASP A 25 7.49 -11.80 -18.04
CA ASP A 25 8.90 -12.10 -18.41
C ASP A 25 9.39 -13.46 -17.89
N ILE A 26 8.70 -13.99 -16.89
CA ILE A 26 9.01 -15.24 -16.20
C ILE A 26 7.71 -15.87 -15.71
N THR A 27 7.63 -17.19 -15.73
CA THR A 27 6.45 -17.91 -15.26
C THR A 27 6.49 -18.16 -13.74
N ALA A 28 5.32 -18.33 -13.11
CA ALA A 28 5.23 -18.73 -11.69
C ALA A 28 6.02 -20.02 -11.40
N ARG A 29 6.03 -20.98 -12.35
CA ARG A 29 6.80 -22.22 -12.22
C ARG A 29 8.31 -21.97 -12.16
N GLU A 30 8.83 -21.09 -13.01
CA GLU A 30 10.26 -20.74 -13.03
C GLU A 30 10.66 -20.02 -11.75
N ILE A 31 9.80 -19.10 -11.24
CA ILE A 31 10.01 -18.43 -9.96
C ILE A 31 10.05 -19.46 -8.83
N THR A 32 9.05 -20.36 -8.76
CA THR A 32 9.00 -21.43 -7.75
C THR A 32 10.25 -22.28 -7.78
N GLN A 33 10.72 -22.67 -8.97
CA GLN A 33 11.94 -23.47 -9.12
C GLN A 33 13.19 -22.69 -8.69
N ALA A 34 13.27 -21.39 -9.02
CA ALA A 34 14.38 -20.55 -8.61
C ALA A 34 14.43 -20.40 -7.08
N LEU A 35 13.28 -20.11 -6.44
CA LEU A 35 13.16 -19.99 -4.98
C LEU A 35 13.47 -21.34 -4.28
N PHE A 36 13.04 -22.46 -4.86
CA PHE A 36 13.34 -23.78 -4.29
C PHE A 36 14.84 -24.10 -4.32
N LYS A 37 15.55 -23.71 -5.39
CA LYS A 37 16.98 -23.94 -5.57
C LYS A 37 17.85 -22.90 -4.84
N ALA A 38 17.28 -21.76 -4.46
CA ALA A 38 18.01 -20.69 -3.78
C ALA A 38 18.59 -21.19 -2.48
N LYS A 39 19.87 -20.89 -2.26
CA LYS A 39 20.60 -21.14 -1.00
C LYS A 39 20.45 -19.96 -0.07
N ASP A 40 20.63 -20.22 1.23
CA ASP A 40 20.64 -19.16 2.23
C ASP A 40 21.72 -18.12 1.89
N GLY A 41 21.31 -16.83 1.88
CA GLY A 41 22.21 -15.71 1.56
C GLY A 41 22.38 -15.44 0.06
N GLU A 42 21.76 -16.21 -0.84
CA GLU A 42 21.76 -15.98 -2.29
C GLU A 42 20.32 -15.65 -2.76
N PRO A 43 19.84 -14.40 -2.61
CA PRO A 43 18.46 -14.05 -2.95
C PRO A 43 18.20 -14.19 -4.45
N VAL A 44 17.04 -14.72 -4.81
CA VAL A 44 16.58 -14.77 -6.20
C VAL A 44 16.39 -13.35 -6.72
N ASP A 45 16.92 -13.05 -7.90
CA ASP A 45 16.82 -11.74 -8.54
C ASP A 45 15.63 -11.70 -9.52
N LEU A 46 14.59 -10.99 -9.12
CA LEU A 46 13.38 -10.73 -9.89
C LEU A 46 13.23 -9.21 -10.17
N ALA A 47 14.31 -8.42 -9.99
CA ALA A 47 14.28 -7.00 -10.18
C ALA A 47 13.88 -6.61 -11.61
N GLY A 48 12.96 -5.63 -11.73
CA GLY A 48 12.45 -5.11 -13.00
C GLY A 48 11.65 -6.12 -13.84
N LYS A 49 11.33 -7.30 -13.31
CA LYS A 49 10.54 -8.29 -14.03
C LYS A 49 9.06 -7.91 -14.12
N ASP A 50 8.43 -8.26 -15.23
CA ASP A 50 6.98 -8.29 -15.37
C ASP A 50 6.44 -9.58 -14.75
N LEU A 51 5.76 -9.43 -13.60
CA LEU A 51 5.15 -10.52 -12.81
C LEU A 51 3.62 -10.38 -12.76
N GLN A 52 3.05 -9.55 -13.64
CA GLN A 52 1.63 -9.23 -13.61
C GLN A 52 0.76 -10.49 -13.67
N PHE A 53 -0.27 -10.50 -12.82
CA PHE A 53 -1.30 -11.55 -12.77
C PHE A 53 -0.78 -12.97 -12.49
N LEU A 54 0.47 -13.13 -12.04
CA LEU A 54 0.98 -14.44 -11.65
C LEU A 54 0.33 -14.88 -10.33
N ASP A 55 0.10 -16.17 -10.21
CA ASP A 55 -0.24 -16.83 -8.94
C ASP A 55 1.08 -17.23 -8.25
N LEU A 56 1.40 -16.49 -7.17
CA LEU A 56 2.58 -16.68 -6.34
C LEU A 56 2.16 -16.93 -4.87
N ALA A 57 0.91 -17.39 -4.68
CA ALA A 57 0.35 -17.66 -3.37
C ALA A 57 1.17 -18.70 -2.61
N GLY A 58 1.34 -18.48 -1.31
CA GLY A 58 2.05 -19.38 -0.38
C GLY A 58 3.56 -19.48 -0.60
N LEU A 59 4.15 -18.77 -1.57
CA LEU A 59 5.58 -18.85 -1.83
C LEU A 59 6.39 -18.13 -0.73
N ASP A 60 7.50 -18.74 -0.36
CA ASP A 60 8.53 -18.10 0.46
C ASP A 60 9.61 -17.52 -0.47
N PHE A 61 9.66 -16.18 -0.52
CA PHE A 61 10.59 -15.45 -1.39
C PHE A 61 12.03 -15.42 -0.86
N LYS A 62 12.27 -15.86 0.38
CA LYS A 62 13.61 -15.99 0.99
C LYS A 62 14.48 -14.74 0.82
N GLY A 63 13.90 -13.56 1.01
CA GLY A 63 14.62 -12.30 0.84
C GLY A 63 14.92 -11.92 -0.60
N ALA A 64 14.15 -12.42 -1.59
CA ALA A 64 14.33 -12.11 -3.01
C ALA A 64 14.37 -10.61 -3.31
N ARG A 65 14.98 -10.26 -4.44
CA ARG A 65 15.03 -8.89 -4.97
C ARG A 65 13.93 -8.71 -6.01
N LEU A 66 13.01 -7.80 -5.71
CA LEU A 66 11.86 -7.44 -6.54
C LEU A 66 11.86 -5.94 -6.88
N ASP A 67 13.03 -5.28 -6.79
CA ASP A 67 13.14 -3.84 -6.99
C ASP A 67 12.69 -3.47 -8.41
N GLY A 68 11.71 -2.55 -8.53
CA GLY A 68 11.14 -2.13 -9.81
C GLY A 68 10.30 -3.20 -10.53
N ALA A 69 10.02 -4.34 -9.90
CA ALA A 69 9.16 -5.36 -10.50
C ALA A 69 7.72 -4.86 -10.66
N ASP A 70 7.06 -5.30 -11.74
CA ASP A 70 5.64 -5.07 -11.94
C ASP A 70 4.83 -6.26 -11.37
N LEU A 71 4.27 -6.05 -10.19
CA LEU A 71 3.45 -7.02 -9.44
C LEU A 71 1.95 -6.68 -9.54
N TYR A 72 1.53 -5.97 -10.60
CA TYR A 72 0.12 -5.60 -10.79
C TYR A 72 -0.77 -6.85 -10.85
N GLY A 73 -1.78 -6.90 -9.98
CA GLY A 73 -2.75 -8.01 -9.95
C GLY A 73 -2.19 -9.38 -9.59
N VAL A 74 -0.94 -9.45 -9.09
CA VAL A 74 -0.33 -10.70 -8.62
C VAL A 74 -1.09 -11.26 -7.43
N ASP A 75 -1.20 -12.57 -7.30
CA ASP A 75 -1.69 -13.23 -6.09
C ASP A 75 -0.51 -13.56 -5.16
N LEU A 76 -0.48 -12.88 -4.01
CA LEU A 76 0.49 -13.10 -2.92
C LEU A 76 -0.21 -13.62 -1.65
N THR A 77 -1.38 -14.24 -1.78
CA THR A 77 -2.07 -14.85 -0.63
C THR A 77 -1.12 -15.78 0.12
N ASP A 78 -0.98 -15.60 1.45
CA ASP A 78 -0.08 -16.37 2.32
C ASP A 78 1.41 -16.34 1.92
N ALA A 79 1.82 -15.49 0.99
CA ALA A 79 3.21 -15.39 0.55
C ALA A 79 4.09 -14.75 1.63
N LYS A 80 5.36 -15.20 1.73
CA LYS A 80 6.35 -14.67 2.67
C LYS A 80 7.41 -13.88 1.91
N LEU A 81 7.34 -12.55 2.05
CA LEU A 81 8.31 -11.62 1.48
C LEU A 81 9.25 -11.05 2.56
N VAL A 82 9.43 -11.81 3.64
CA VAL A 82 10.24 -11.39 4.80
C VAL A 82 11.65 -11.02 4.33
N GLY A 83 12.08 -9.78 4.66
CA GLY A 83 13.39 -9.25 4.30
C GLY A 83 13.65 -9.04 2.82
N SER A 84 12.66 -9.20 1.94
CA SER A 84 12.78 -8.95 0.51
C SER A 84 12.97 -7.47 0.20
N THR A 85 13.60 -7.15 -0.94
CA THR A 85 13.60 -5.77 -1.46
C THR A 85 12.57 -5.64 -2.58
N VAL A 86 11.65 -4.66 -2.40
CA VAL A 86 10.48 -4.44 -3.27
C VAL A 86 10.39 -2.94 -3.63
N LYS A 87 11.55 -2.27 -3.72
CA LYS A 87 11.63 -0.83 -3.95
C LYS A 87 11.11 -0.46 -5.33
N ASN A 88 10.37 0.66 -5.41
CA ASN A 88 9.80 1.15 -6.67
C ASN A 88 8.96 0.11 -7.41
N ALA A 89 8.53 -0.97 -6.77
CA ALA A 89 7.67 -1.99 -7.36
C ALA A 89 6.21 -1.54 -7.40
N ARG A 90 5.44 -2.07 -8.33
CA ARG A 90 4.01 -1.81 -8.46
C ARG A 90 3.19 -2.99 -7.95
N LEU A 91 2.61 -2.87 -6.76
CA LEU A 91 1.72 -3.89 -6.17
C LEU A 91 0.23 -3.50 -6.32
N ASP A 92 -0.09 -2.69 -7.32
CA ASP A 92 -1.46 -2.23 -7.53
C ASP A 92 -2.36 -3.43 -7.88
N ARG A 93 -3.53 -3.50 -7.24
CA ARG A 93 -4.50 -4.59 -7.37
C ARG A 93 -3.97 -5.99 -7.02
N ALA A 94 -2.80 -6.09 -6.39
CA ALA A 94 -2.31 -7.37 -5.88
C ALA A 94 -3.26 -7.93 -4.82
N THR A 95 -3.35 -9.25 -4.72
CA THR A 95 -3.99 -9.93 -3.59
C THR A 95 -2.95 -10.13 -2.49
N LEU A 96 -3.16 -9.54 -1.32
CA LEU A 96 -2.22 -9.50 -0.19
C LEU A 96 -2.77 -10.20 1.06
N ILE A 97 -3.74 -11.08 0.90
CA ILE A 97 -4.38 -11.79 2.00
C ILE A 97 -3.32 -12.56 2.79
N ARG A 98 -3.15 -12.24 4.08
CA ARG A 98 -2.13 -12.81 4.99
C ARG A 98 -0.69 -12.77 4.48
N ALA A 99 -0.38 -11.92 3.48
CA ALA A 99 0.97 -11.74 3.00
C ALA A 99 1.89 -11.16 4.10
N ASP A 100 3.12 -11.66 4.19
CA ASP A 100 4.08 -11.25 5.20
C ASP A 100 5.25 -10.48 4.59
N PHE A 101 5.23 -9.16 4.77
CA PHE A 101 6.29 -8.23 4.36
C PHE A 101 7.18 -7.80 5.55
N SER A 102 7.23 -8.58 6.62
CA SER A 102 8.02 -8.22 7.80
C SER A 102 9.49 -7.96 7.44
N GLY A 103 10.01 -6.80 7.81
CA GLY A 103 11.37 -6.38 7.50
C GLY A 103 11.67 -6.14 6.02
N ALA A 104 10.69 -6.24 5.12
CA ALA A 104 10.89 -5.95 3.70
C ALA A 104 11.10 -4.45 3.43
N ASP A 105 11.77 -4.12 2.32
CA ASP A 105 11.96 -2.73 1.88
C ASP A 105 11.05 -2.42 0.67
N LEU A 106 9.93 -1.74 0.94
CA LEU A 106 8.95 -1.28 -0.05
C LEU A 106 9.10 0.22 -0.38
N THR A 107 10.28 0.80 -0.17
CA THR A 107 10.52 2.23 -0.43
C THR A 107 10.06 2.62 -1.84
N LYS A 108 9.20 3.66 -1.93
CA LYS A 108 8.65 4.21 -3.18
C LYS A 108 7.82 3.24 -4.02
N SER A 109 7.36 2.15 -3.46
CA SER A 109 6.42 1.24 -4.14
C SER A 109 4.98 1.81 -4.13
N THR A 110 4.10 1.19 -4.92
CA THR A 110 2.68 1.54 -4.94
C THR A 110 1.82 0.35 -4.51
N LEU A 111 0.81 0.62 -3.66
CA LEU A 111 -0.19 -0.32 -3.18
C LEU A 111 -1.58 0.29 -3.42
N LEU A 112 -2.02 0.33 -4.68
CA LEU A 112 -3.29 0.93 -5.04
C LEU A 112 -4.36 -0.16 -5.22
N ARG A 113 -5.38 -0.13 -4.36
CA ARG A 113 -6.54 -1.05 -4.38
C ARG A 113 -6.17 -2.54 -4.31
N PRO A 114 -5.27 -2.96 -3.42
CA PRO A 114 -5.03 -4.38 -3.22
C PRO A 114 -6.28 -5.07 -2.66
N THR A 115 -6.38 -6.39 -2.85
CA THR A 115 -7.34 -7.25 -2.17
C THR A 115 -6.70 -7.80 -0.91
N VAL A 116 -7.35 -7.62 0.25
CA VAL A 116 -6.78 -8.01 1.56
C VAL A 116 -7.72 -8.88 2.41
N TYR A 117 -8.90 -9.23 1.89
CA TYR A 117 -9.90 -10.03 2.59
C TYR A 117 -10.40 -11.16 1.70
N THR A 118 -10.71 -12.30 2.30
CA THR A 118 -11.25 -13.48 1.61
C THR A 118 -12.72 -13.33 1.26
N ASP A 119 -13.47 -12.58 2.08
CA ASP A 119 -14.91 -12.37 1.92
C ASP A 119 -15.39 -11.03 2.50
N LEU A 120 -16.71 -10.84 2.55
CA LEU A 120 -17.33 -9.62 3.09
C LEU A 120 -17.29 -9.52 4.62
N SER A 121 -16.91 -10.58 5.34
CA SER A 121 -16.81 -10.56 6.80
C SER A 121 -15.59 -9.79 7.31
N ALA A 122 -14.61 -9.54 6.43
CA ALA A 122 -13.40 -8.74 6.69
C ALA A 122 -12.75 -9.10 8.03
N GLU A 123 -12.33 -10.35 8.17
CA GLU A 123 -11.64 -10.79 9.39
C GLU A 123 -10.25 -10.15 9.46
N TYR A 124 -9.92 -9.50 10.58
CA TYR A 124 -8.61 -8.86 10.78
C TYR A 124 -7.43 -9.84 10.65
N GLY A 125 -7.66 -11.15 10.78
CA GLY A 125 -6.66 -12.19 10.56
C GLY A 125 -6.17 -12.31 9.12
N ASP A 126 -6.91 -11.77 8.15
CA ASP A 126 -6.54 -11.76 6.73
C ASP A 126 -5.63 -10.60 6.34
N ALA A 127 -5.48 -9.61 7.21
CA ALA A 127 -4.67 -8.43 6.91
C ALA A 127 -3.18 -8.75 6.72
N PRO A 128 -2.48 -8.08 5.79
CA PRO A 128 -1.05 -8.26 5.59
C PRO A 128 -0.22 -7.73 6.76
N ARG A 129 0.99 -8.26 6.94
CA ARG A 129 1.96 -7.80 7.95
C ARG A 129 3.08 -7.01 7.32
N PHE A 130 3.39 -5.88 7.95
CA PHE A 130 4.50 -4.98 7.59
C PHE A 130 5.39 -4.68 8.80
N THR A 131 5.44 -5.60 9.77
CA THR A 131 6.21 -5.43 11.02
C THR A 131 7.67 -5.12 10.71
N GLY A 132 8.18 -3.97 11.15
CA GLY A 132 9.55 -3.52 10.90
C GLY A 132 9.90 -3.27 9.44
N ALA A 133 8.93 -3.27 8.51
CA ALA A 133 9.18 -3.01 7.10
C ALA A 133 9.54 -1.54 6.84
N ARG A 134 10.22 -1.30 5.73
CA ARG A 134 10.52 0.04 5.21
C ARG A 134 9.50 0.41 4.12
N LEU A 135 8.64 1.36 4.42
CA LEU A 135 7.61 1.88 3.52
C LEU A 135 7.83 3.39 3.26
N VAL A 136 9.10 3.80 3.19
CA VAL A 136 9.47 5.22 2.99
C VAL A 136 8.95 5.71 1.64
N GLU A 137 8.18 6.81 1.65
CA GLU A 137 7.57 7.40 0.46
C GLU A 137 6.69 6.42 -0.35
N VAL A 138 6.17 5.37 0.30
CA VAL A 138 5.19 4.46 -0.34
C VAL A 138 3.91 5.21 -0.65
N ARG A 139 3.28 4.91 -1.78
CA ARG A 139 1.94 5.39 -2.13
C ARG A 139 0.90 4.31 -1.84
N VAL A 140 -0.05 4.61 -0.96
CA VAL A 140 -1.09 3.66 -0.55
C VAL A 140 -2.48 4.22 -0.80
N MET A 141 -3.36 3.42 -1.38
CA MET A 141 -4.80 3.64 -1.41
C MET A 141 -5.49 2.30 -1.25
N ALA A 142 -5.87 1.96 -0.02
CA ALA A 142 -6.23 0.60 0.33
C ALA A 142 -7.22 0.53 1.49
N GLN A 143 -7.86 -0.62 1.62
CA GLN A 143 -8.53 -1.07 2.83
C GLN A 143 -7.56 -2.05 3.52
N LEU A 144 -6.85 -1.59 4.55
CA LEU A 144 -5.83 -2.37 5.27
C LEU A 144 -6.22 -2.54 6.75
N ASP A 145 -7.54 -2.58 7.03
CA ASP A 145 -8.03 -2.72 8.41
C ASP A 145 -7.35 -3.91 9.11
N GLY A 146 -6.84 -3.69 10.30
CA GLY A 146 -6.14 -4.70 11.10
C GLY A 146 -4.69 -4.99 10.68
N ALA A 147 -4.13 -4.32 9.68
CA ALA A 147 -2.75 -4.55 9.26
C ALA A 147 -1.74 -4.18 10.37
N ASP A 148 -0.66 -4.96 10.44
CA ASP A 148 0.40 -4.78 11.41
C ASP A 148 1.57 -3.99 10.81
N PHE A 149 1.69 -2.72 11.23
CA PHE A 149 2.79 -1.80 10.89
C PHE A 149 3.73 -1.56 12.07
N LYS A 150 3.72 -2.42 13.06
CA LYS A 150 4.54 -2.24 14.26
C LYS A 150 6.02 -2.06 13.94
N GLY A 151 6.61 -0.96 14.41
CA GLY A 151 8.02 -0.62 14.17
C GLY A 151 8.36 -0.32 12.72
N ALA A 152 7.39 -0.22 11.81
CA ALA A 152 7.63 0.08 10.41
C ALA A 152 8.11 1.53 10.20
N ASP A 153 8.89 1.76 9.13
CA ASP A 153 9.31 3.09 8.70
C ASP A 153 8.44 3.57 7.54
N LEU A 154 7.46 4.40 7.85
CA LEU A 154 6.50 5.04 6.93
C LEU A 154 6.84 6.53 6.71
N THR A 155 8.10 6.91 6.87
CA THR A 155 8.51 8.30 6.69
C THR A 155 8.13 8.81 5.31
N GLY A 156 7.35 9.90 5.25
CA GLY A 156 6.89 10.50 4.01
C GLY A 156 5.90 9.63 3.20
N ALA A 157 5.35 8.57 3.77
CA ALA A 157 4.35 7.74 3.10
C ALA A 157 3.10 8.55 2.75
N ASP A 158 2.53 8.28 1.58
CA ASP A 158 1.37 8.99 1.05
C ASP A 158 0.11 8.10 1.08
N PHE A 159 -0.75 8.33 2.06
CA PHE A 159 -2.08 7.75 2.20
C PHE A 159 -3.18 8.77 1.83
N SER A 160 -2.84 9.85 1.14
CA SER A 160 -3.85 10.84 0.77
C SER A 160 -4.88 10.25 -0.20
N PRO A 161 -6.14 10.70 -0.14
CA PRO A 161 -7.16 10.23 -1.06
C PRO A 161 -6.79 10.59 -2.49
N HIS A 162 -7.10 9.70 -3.43
CA HIS A 162 -6.92 9.99 -4.84
C HIS A 162 -8.05 10.91 -5.30
N GLU A 163 -7.71 12.14 -5.69
CA GLU A 163 -8.67 13.03 -6.33
C GLU A 163 -8.94 12.52 -7.74
N PHE A 164 -10.18 12.09 -8.00
CA PHE A 164 -10.65 11.94 -9.36
C PHE A 164 -10.60 13.31 -10.04
N ARG A 165 -9.92 13.41 -11.19
CA ARG A 165 -9.83 14.66 -11.96
C ARG A 165 -11.23 15.20 -12.21
N PRO A 166 -11.49 16.52 -12.01
CA PRO A 166 -12.76 17.14 -12.35
C PRO A 166 -13.06 16.90 -13.83
N GLY A 167 -14.23 16.30 -14.14
CA GLY A 167 -14.69 16.08 -15.51
C GLY A 167 -15.06 14.64 -15.87
N GLN A 168 -14.80 13.67 -15.02
CA GLN A 168 -15.25 12.28 -15.21
C GLN A 168 -16.31 11.90 -14.17
N GLY A 169 -17.55 12.37 -14.37
CA GLY A 169 -18.72 11.91 -13.62
C GLY A 169 -18.93 12.58 -12.27
N THR A 170 -20.18 12.84 -11.94
CA THR A 170 -20.69 13.64 -10.82
C THR A 170 -20.71 12.96 -9.45
N ILE A 171 -19.87 11.97 -9.19
CA ILE A 171 -19.75 11.37 -7.84
C ILE A 171 -18.30 11.49 -7.39
N SER A 172 -18.00 12.59 -6.70
CA SER A 172 -16.76 12.76 -5.94
C SER A 172 -16.81 11.87 -4.70
N THR A 173 -16.72 10.56 -4.88
CA THR A 173 -16.46 9.67 -3.76
C THR A 173 -14.95 9.61 -3.60
N LEU A 174 -14.41 10.49 -2.75
CA LEU A 174 -13.02 10.38 -2.28
C LEU A 174 -12.83 8.97 -1.72
N MET A 175 -12.04 8.15 -2.41
CA MET A 175 -11.66 6.85 -1.85
C MET A 175 -10.68 7.10 -0.72
N LYS A 176 -11.14 6.87 0.51
CA LYS A 176 -10.34 7.01 1.72
C LYS A 176 -9.57 5.73 1.98
N ASN A 177 -8.39 5.85 2.57
CA ASN A 177 -7.72 4.71 3.18
C ASN A 177 -8.50 4.27 4.42
N LEU A 178 -8.79 2.97 4.51
CA LEU A 178 -9.38 2.36 5.69
C LEU A 178 -8.26 1.62 6.44
N LEU A 179 -7.94 2.10 7.64
CA LEU A 179 -6.82 1.66 8.47
C LEU A 179 -7.31 1.39 9.91
N ARG A 180 -8.57 0.92 10.02
CA ARG A 180 -9.18 0.65 11.32
C ARG A 180 -8.42 -0.46 12.05
N SER A 181 -8.23 -0.30 13.35
CA SER A 181 -7.53 -1.27 14.20
C SER A 181 -6.12 -1.64 13.73
N CYS A 182 -5.49 -0.87 12.82
CA CYS A 182 -4.09 -1.06 12.46
C CYS A 182 -3.17 -0.83 13.66
N ASP A 183 -2.07 -1.58 13.72
CA ASP A 183 -1.05 -1.41 14.75
C ASP A 183 0.16 -0.64 14.21
N PHE A 184 0.27 0.64 14.57
CA PHE A 184 1.41 1.52 14.28
C PHE A 184 2.31 1.73 15.52
N THR A 185 2.26 0.84 16.50
CA THR A 185 3.10 0.92 17.69
C THR A 185 4.58 1.03 17.30
N ASP A 186 5.30 2.00 17.87
CA ASP A 186 6.71 2.30 17.59
C ASP A 186 7.03 2.62 16.11
N ALA A 187 6.02 2.83 15.25
CA ALA A 187 6.22 3.16 13.84
C ALA A 187 6.72 4.59 13.63
N LYS A 188 7.47 4.80 12.53
CA LYS A 188 7.94 6.12 12.11
C LYS A 188 7.04 6.63 10.98
N LEU A 189 6.22 7.63 11.28
CA LEU A 189 5.30 8.27 10.33
C LEU A 189 5.63 9.75 10.11
N ARG A 190 6.90 10.10 10.30
CA ARG A 190 7.33 11.49 10.15
C ARG A 190 7.02 12.02 8.74
N GLY A 191 6.24 13.12 8.69
CA GLY A 191 5.85 13.73 7.43
C GLY A 191 4.92 12.88 6.55
N ALA A 192 4.36 11.79 7.06
CA ALA A 192 3.38 11.00 6.33
C ALA A 192 2.09 11.79 6.10
N ASP A 193 1.47 11.60 4.94
CA ASP A 193 0.18 12.19 4.62
C ASP A 193 -0.94 11.15 4.83
N LEU A 194 -1.64 11.27 5.96
CA LEU A 194 -2.76 10.42 6.37
C LEU A 194 -4.12 11.12 6.25
N ARG A 195 -4.16 12.31 5.65
CA ARG A 195 -5.40 13.09 5.59
C ARG A 195 -6.58 12.28 5.05
N HIS A 196 -7.74 12.50 5.66
CA HIS A 196 -8.99 11.79 5.37
C HIS A 196 -9.00 10.28 5.65
N ALA A 197 -7.92 9.67 6.14
CA ALA A 197 -7.90 8.25 6.49
C ALA A 197 -8.87 7.94 7.64
N VAL A 198 -9.42 6.72 7.64
CA VAL A 198 -10.20 6.19 8.76
C VAL A 198 -9.28 5.34 9.63
N LEU A 199 -8.97 5.84 10.82
CA LEU A 199 -8.00 5.29 11.78
C LEU A 199 -8.68 4.91 13.11
N THR A 200 -9.97 4.63 13.07
CA THR A 200 -10.73 4.25 14.27
C THR A 200 -10.09 3.02 14.93
N PHE A 201 -9.89 3.09 16.25
CA PHE A 201 -9.23 2.05 17.04
C PHE A 201 -7.77 1.74 16.64
N ALA A 202 -7.15 2.52 15.78
CA ALA A 202 -5.74 2.31 15.43
C ALA A 202 -4.83 2.58 16.65
N ARG A 203 -3.72 1.85 16.72
CA ARG A 203 -2.72 2.04 17.77
C ARG A 203 -1.51 2.79 17.25
N PHE A 204 -1.19 3.91 17.88
CA PHE A 204 -0.02 4.74 17.62
C PHE A 204 0.88 4.87 18.87
N THR A 205 0.83 3.89 19.75
CA THR A 205 1.63 3.92 20.99
C THR A 205 3.10 4.14 20.66
N ASN A 206 3.71 5.22 21.20
CA ASN A 206 5.08 5.67 20.95
C ASN A 206 5.43 5.98 19.48
N ALA A 207 4.47 6.10 18.57
CA ALA A 207 4.76 6.40 17.17
C ALA A 207 5.37 7.80 16.98
N ASP A 208 6.26 7.94 15.99
CA ASP A 208 6.79 9.23 15.55
C ASP A 208 5.89 9.83 14.47
N LEU A 209 4.97 10.69 14.87
CA LEU A 209 4.02 11.41 14.01
C LEU A 209 4.45 12.85 13.72
N ARG A 210 5.73 13.17 13.93
CA ARG A 210 6.22 14.55 13.73
C ARG A 210 5.96 15.02 12.31
N SER A 211 5.35 16.21 12.22
CA SER A 211 4.98 16.83 10.94
C SER A 211 4.06 15.98 10.05
N ALA A 212 3.42 14.94 10.56
CA ALA A 212 2.43 14.15 9.83
C ALA A 212 1.17 15.00 9.56
N ASN A 213 0.55 14.79 8.40
CA ASN A 213 -0.73 15.37 8.07
C ASN A 213 -1.86 14.40 8.44
N LEU A 214 -2.54 14.67 9.54
CA LEU A 214 -3.69 13.94 10.06
C LEU A 214 -4.99 14.74 9.90
N SER A 215 -5.00 15.74 9.02
CA SER A 215 -6.19 16.58 8.84
C SER A 215 -7.37 15.76 8.30
N LYS A 216 -8.56 16.01 8.85
CA LYS A 216 -9.81 15.34 8.46
C LYS A 216 -9.78 13.81 8.63
N THR A 217 -8.87 13.28 9.45
CA THR A 217 -8.85 11.86 9.80
C THR A 217 -9.93 11.53 10.80
N ASP A 218 -10.41 10.30 10.79
CA ASP A 218 -11.19 9.74 11.88
C ASP A 218 -10.26 8.96 12.81
N LEU A 219 -9.89 9.59 13.93
CA LEU A 219 -9.06 9.02 15.01
C LEU A 219 -9.91 8.57 16.20
N SER A 220 -11.22 8.37 16.00
CA SER A 220 -12.10 7.98 17.11
C SER A 220 -11.58 6.70 17.76
N ARG A 221 -11.39 6.77 19.10
CA ARG A 221 -10.88 5.67 19.92
C ARG A 221 -9.49 5.16 19.53
N ALA A 222 -8.71 5.94 18.78
CA ALA A 222 -7.31 5.61 18.52
C ALA A 222 -6.47 5.78 19.80
N ASP A 223 -5.46 4.92 19.95
CA ASP A 223 -4.51 5.02 21.08
C ASP A 223 -3.22 5.72 20.61
N LEU A 224 -3.06 6.99 21.00
CA LEU A 224 -1.89 7.82 20.71
C LEU A 224 -0.93 7.92 21.90
N THR A 225 -1.05 7.02 22.89
CA THR A 225 -0.24 7.05 24.11
C THR A 225 1.25 7.18 23.81
N GLY A 226 1.88 8.23 24.31
CA GLY A 226 3.32 8.49 24.17
C GLY A 226 3.79 8.88 22.76
N ALA A 227 2.89 9.01 21.79
CA ALA A 227 3.25 9.43 20.42
C ALA A 227 3.87 10.82 20.39
N ASP A 228 4.80 11.07 19.47
CA ASP A 228 5.36 12.38 19.20
C ASP A 228 4.63 13.02 18.02
N MET A 229 3.80 14.03 18.31
CA MET A 229 2.99 14.76 17.33
C MET A 229 3.53 16.17 17.05
N THR A 230 4.80 16.44 17.39
CA THR A 230 5.41 17.76 17.19
C THR A 230 5.21 18.24 15.75
N GLY A 231 4.47 19.36 15.60
CA GLY A 231 4.19 19.99 14.31
C GLY A 231 3.24 19.23 13.39
N ALA A 232 2.60 18.17 13.85
CA ALA A 232 1.55 17.46 13.11
C ALA A 232 0.33 18.37 12.84
N ASP A 233 -0.50 18.01 11.87
CA ASP A 233 -1.74 18.73 11.53
C ASP A 233 -2.95 17.87 11.88
N LEU A 234 -3.77 18.32 12.85
CA LEU A 234 -5.04 17.72 13.30
C LEU A 234 -6.26 18.54 12.87
N SER A 235 -6.13 19.45 11.91
CA SER A 235 -7.25 20.27 11.47
C SER A 235 -8.44 19.39 11.06
N GLU A 236 -9.59 19.61 11.69
CA GLU A 236 -10.84 18.86 11.43
C GLU A 236 -10.73 17.33 11.69
N ALA A 237 -9.69 16.84 12.39
CA ALA A 237 -9.59 15.45 12.80
C ALA A 237 -10.62 15.14 13.89
N ASP A 238 -11.26 13.96 13.84
CA ASP A 238 -12.18 13.49 14.88
C ASP A 238 -11.40 12.72 15.96
N LEU A 239 -11.46 13.22 17.19
CA LEU A 239 -10.75 12.67 18.36
C LEU A 239 -11.71 12.04 19.38
N ASP A 240 -12.92 11.63 18.97
CA ASP A 240 -13.91 11.05 19.88
C ASP A 240 -13.35 9.83 20.63
N GLY A 241 -13.13 9.96 21.92
CA GLY A 241 -12.58 8.91 22.78
C GLY A 241 -11.13 8.51 22.45
N ALA A 242 -10.40 9.30 21.65
CA ALA A 242 -8.97 9.07 21.40
C ALA A 242 -8.16 9.21 22.70
N VAL A 243 -7.14 8.37 22.88
CA VAL A 243 -6.25 8.42 24.06
C VAL A 243 -5.01 9.25 23.72
N LEU A 244 -4.85 10.38 24.39
CA LEU A 244 -3.74 11.34 24.20
C LEU A 244 -2.76 11.33 25.39
N THR A 245 -2.78 10.32 26.23
CA THR A 245 -1.93 10.23 27.42
C THR A 245 -0.44 10.26 27.05
N GLY A 246 0.30 11.22 27.59
CA GLY A 246 1.73 11.35 27.36
C GLY A 246 2.15 11.72 25.93
N VAL A 247 1.21 12.18 25.09
CA VAL A 247 1.51 12.70 23.74
C VAL A 247 2.45 13.88 23.83
N LYS A 248 3.50 13.91 23.03
CA LYS A 248 4.50 14.98 22.97
C LYS A 248 4.14 15.98 21.86
N GLY A 249 4.49 17.24 22.10
CA GLY A 249 4.38 18.31 21.10
C GLY A 249 2.96 18.76 20.81
N LEU A 250 1.95 18.48 21.66
CA LEU A 250 0.57 18.93 21.48
C LEU A 250 0.44 20.48 21.37
N ASP A 251 1.35 21.22 21.99
CA ASP A 251 1.43 22.68 21.93
C ASP A 251 1.88 23.19 20.55
N THR A 252 2.47 22.34 19.73
CA THR A 252 2.96 22.66 18.37
C THR A 252 2.06 22.10 17.26
N VAL A 253 1.04 21.30 17.63
CA VAL A 253 0.10 20.70 16.69
C VAL A 253 -0.74 21.76 16.01
N LYS A 254 -0.82 21.71 14.69
CA LYS A 254 -1.66 22.61 13.90
C LYS A 254 -3.12 22.15 13.96
N GLY A 255 -4.04 23.11 13.99
CA GLY A 255 -5.46 22.82 13.88
C GLY A 255 -6.10 22.12 15.08
N LEU A 256 -5.38 21.90 16.20
CA LEU A 256 -5.91 21.23 17.39
C LEU A 256 -7.20 21.88 17.91
N ALA A 257 -7.29 23.20 17.86
CA ALA A 257 -8.50 23.94 18.28
C ALA A 257 -9.70 23.73 17.33
N HIS A 258 -9.47 23.19 16.13
CA HIS A 258 -10.48 22.85 15.13
C HIS A 258 -10.73 21.35 15.04
N ALA A 259 -10.05 20.56 15.87
CA ALA A 259 -10.31 19.12 15.96
C ALA A 259 -11.71 18.88 16.54
N VAL A 260 -12.40 17.89 15.99
CA VAL A 260 -13.76 17.51 16.41
C VAL A 260 -13.66 16.61 17.65
N ASN A 261 -14.59 16.77 18.62
CA ASN A 261 -14.68 15.96 19.84
C ASN A 261 -13.41 15.93 20.71
N LEU A 262 -12.57 16.96 20.65
CA LEU A 262 -11.36 17.06 21.47
C LEU A 262 -11.65 17.02 22.98
N ASP A 263 -12.81 17.50 23.40
CA ASP A 263 -13.30 17.49 24.79
C ASP A 263 -13.64 16.07 25.29
N ARG A 264 -13.81 15.12 24.37
CA ARG A 264 -14.08 13.69 24.65
C ARG A 264 -12.84 12.82 24.60
N ALA A 265 -11.69 13.38 24.18
CA ALA A 265 -10.42 12.69 24.20
C ALA A 265 -9.94 12.47 25.66
N VAL A 266 -9.30 11.30 25.87
CA VAL A 266 -8.70 10.92 27.17
C VAL A 266 -7.28 11.49 27.24
N ARG A 267 -6.94 12.24 28.29
CA ARG A 267 -5.65 12.92 28.49
C ARG A 267 -4.90 12.35 29.68
#